data_a7b0e92a9478073380d9547a155f0da2
#
_entry.id   a7b0e92a9478073380d9547a155f0da2
#
_cell.length_a   1.000
_cell.length_b   1.000
_cell.length_c   1.000
_cell.angle_alpha   90.00
_cell.angle_beta   90.00
_cell.angle_gamma   90.00
#
_symmetry.space_group_name_H-M   'P 1'
#
loop_
_entity.id
_entity.type
_entity.pdbx_description
1 polymer ?
#
loop_
_entity_poly.entity_id
_entity_poly.type
_entity_poly.pdbx_seq_one_letter_code
_entity_poly.pdbx_strand_id
1 'polypeptide(L)'
;TVSIPEAKLVSIQVWDAGIVSFIEKGIHESGLNLNPQTEGSVIRIIMPELNEERRIELAKTASRYAENSKVSVRNVRQDGMNILKRLHQENSYTDDEHRELADKIQNLTNEVIKSIETLSSNKEEEIKKI
;
A
#
# COMPACT_ATOMS: atom_id res chain seq x y z
N THR A 1 -8.33 -3.01 16.99
CA THR A 1 -9.39 -3.05 15.96
C THR A 1 -9.62 -1.65 15.43
N VAL A 2 -9.78 -1.49 14.12
CA VAL A 2 -10.13 -0.22 13.46
C VAL A 2 -11.57 -0.31 13.00
N SER A 3 -12.37 0.71 13.29
CA SER A 3 -13.78 0.80 12.90
C SER A 3 -14.11 2.22 12.43
N ILE A 4 -15.19 2.36 11.68
CA ILE A 4 -15.71 3.63 11.19
C ILE A 4 -17.14 3.76 11.72
N PRO A 5 -17.34 4.22 12.96
CA PRO A 5 -18.68 4.32 13.54
C PRO A 5 -19.56 5.37 12.84
N GLU A 6 -18.94 6.39 12.26
CA GLU A 6 -19.60 7.48 11.51
C GLU A 6 -18.80 7.84 10.27
N ALA A 7 -19.44 8.46 9.29
CA ALA A 7 -18.85 8.77 7.98
C ALA A 7 -17.54 9.60 8.01
N LYS A 8 -17.31 10.35 9.09
CA LYS A 8 -16.11 11.20 9.26
C LYS A 8 -15.32 10.87 10.52
N LEU A 9 -15.58 9.71 11.14
CA LEU A 9 -14.93 9.31 12.38
C LEU A 9 -14.29 7.93 12.23
N VAL A 10 -12.99 7.87 12.41
CA VAL A 10 -12.26 6.60 12.54
C VAL A 10 -11.98 6.35 14.02
N SER A 11 -12.30 5.17 14.51
CA SER A 11 -12.04 4.75 15.87
C SER A 11 -11.09 3.56 15.88
N ILE A 12 -10.01 3.66 16.64
CA ILE A 12 -9.00 2.62 16.81
C ILE A 12 -9.06 2.15 18.26
N GLN A 13 -9.53 0.92 18.47
CA GLN A 13 -9.48 0.26 19.77
C GLN A 13 -8.13 -0.45 19.92
N VAL A 14 -7.33 0.00 20.85
CA VAL A 14 -6.01 -0.55 21.18
C VAL A 14 -6.15 -1.57 22.31
N TRP A 15 -5.52 -2.73 22.15
CA TRP A 15 -5.60 -3.83 23.13
C TRP A 15 -4.66 -3.63 24.33
N ASP A 16 -3.51 -3.00 24.08
CA ASP A 16 -2.48 -2.72 25.07
C ASP A 16 -2.35 -1.20 25.25
N ALA A 17 -2.71 -0.71 26.41
CA ALA A 17 -2.61 0.71 26.74
C ALA A 17 -1.16 1.24 26.65
N GLY A 18 -0.16 0.37 26.81
CA GLY A 18 1.25 0.76 26.72
C GLY A 18 1.71 1.18 25.33
N ILE A 19 1.00 0.76 24.27
CA ILE A 19 1.37 1.10 22.89
C ILE A 19 0.53 2.24 22.29
N VAL A 20 -0.43 2.78 23.02
CA VAL A 20 -1.33 3.85 22.54
C VAL A 20 -0.54 5.06 22.07
N SER A 21 0.44 5.52 22.85
CA SER A 21 1.29 6.67 22.52
C SER A 21 2.13 6.44 21.27
N PHE A 22 2.58 5.23 21.03
CA PHE A 22 3.34 4.88 19.81
C PHE A 22 2.46 4.92 18.57
N ILE A 23 1.21 4.44 18.70
CA ILE A 23 0.22 4.50 17.60
C ILE A 23 -0.14 5.95 17.30
N GLU A 24 -0.40 6.76 18.32
CA GLU A 24 -0.69 8.19 18.18
C GLU A 24 0.45 8.93 17.48
N LYS A 25 1.70 8.68 17.90
CA LYS A 25 2.88 9.22 17.24
C LYS A 25 3.00 8.78 15.79
N GLY A 26 2.78 7.50 15.49
CA GLY A 26 2.79 6.98 14.11
C GLY A 26 1.72 7.65 13.23
N ILE A 27 0.53 7.96 13.78
CA ILE A 27 -0.52 8.69 13.06
C ILE A 27 -0.06 10.12 12.76
N HIS A 28 0.53 10.82 13.73
CA HIS A 28 1.06 12.18 13.52
C HIS A 28 2.19 12.20 12.47
N GLU A 29 3.07 11.22 12.50
CA GLU A 29 4.22 11.11 11.58
C GLU A 29 3.82 10.57 10.19
N SER A 30 2.60 10.10 10.00
CA SER A 30 2.13 9.53 8.71
C SER A 30 2.10 10.51 7.54
N GLY A 31 2.18 11.81 7.81
CA GLY A 31 2.07 12.87 6.80
C GLY A 31 0.63 13.07 6.28
N LEU A 32 -0.36 12.44 6.90
CA LEU A 32 -1.78 12.57 6.52
C LEU A 32 -2.46 13.80 7.16
N ASN A 33 -1.76 14.56 8.00
CA ASN A 33 -2.29 15.72 8.75
C ASN A 33 -3.56 15.37 9.53
N LEU A 34 -3.55 14.21 10.18
CA LEU A 34 -4.61 13.74 11.04
C LEU A 34 -4.33 14.15 12.48
N ASN A 35 -5.39 14.51 13.22
CA ASN A 35 -5.29 14.88 14.62
C ASN A 35 -5.99 13.81 15.48
N PRO A 36 -5.26 12.77 15.95
CA PRO A 36 -5.84 11.75 16.81
C PRO A 36 -6.17 12.32 18.17
N GLN A 37 -7.31 11.90 18.74
CA GLN A 37 -7.72 12.19 20.11
C GLN A 37 -7.80 10.88 20.86
N THR A 38 -7.03 10.77 21.92
CA THR A 38 -6.90 9.54 22.71
C THR A 38 -7.75 9.64 23.97
N GLU A 39 -8.60 8.64 24.17
CA GLU A 39 -9.42 8.49 25.38
C GLU A 39 -9.25 7.05 25.91
N GLY A 40 -8.38 6.88 26.91
CA GLY A 40 -8.01 5.57 27.44
C GLY A 40 -7.32 4.70 26.39
N SER A 41 -7.95 3.60 26.01
CA SER A 41 -7.47 2.67 24.98
C SER A 41 -8.09 2.91 23.59
N VAL A 42 -8.85 3.98 23.43
CA VAL A 42 -9.50 4.33 22.15
C VAL A 42 -8.85 5.58 21.58
N ILE A 43 -8.44 5.49 20.33
CA ILE A 43 -7.96 6.64 19.56
C ILE A 43 -9.03 6.99 18.55
N ARG A 44 -9.53 8.21 18.61
CA ARG A 44 -10.53 8.75 17.68
C ARG A 44 -9.87 9.74 16.74
N ILE A 45 -10.16 9.61 15.47
CA ILE A 45 -9.64 10.49 14.41
C ILE A 45 -10.84 11.06 13.66
N ILE A 46 -11.05 12.38 13.82
CA ILE A 46 -12.05 13.09 13.04
C ILE A 46 -11.41 13.42 11.69
N MET A 47 -12.03 12.93 10.62
CA MET A 47 -11.57 13.22 9.27
C MET A 47 -11.91 14.66 8.89
N PRO A 48 -10.92 15.50 8.54
CA PRO A 48 -11.19 16.88 8.14
C PRO A 48 -11.98 16.93 6.84
N GLU A 49 -12.71 18.03 6.63
CA GLU A 49 -13.36 18.27 5.35
C GLU A 49 -12.32 18.38 4.24
N LEU A 50 -12.61 17.73 3.10
CA LEU A 50 -11.74 17.75 1.93
C LEU A 50 -12.08 18.98 1.07
N ASN A 51 -11.25 20.01 1.15
CA ASN A 51 -11.24 21.06 0.13
C ASN A 51 -10.48 20.57 -1.13
N GLU A 52 -10.55 21.32 -2.22
CA GLU A 52 -9.93 20.97 -3.50
C GLU A 52 -8.41 20.76 -3.36
N GLU A 53 -7.73 21.63 -2.65
CA GLU A 53 -6.29 21.54 -2.41
C GLU A 53 -5.92 20.24 -1.69
N ARG A 54 -6.66 19.88 -0.65
CA ARG A 54 -6.44 18.64 0.10
C ARG A 54 -6.71 17.40 -0.73
N ARG A 55 -7.70 17.43 -1.62
CA ARG A 55 -7.97 16.34 -2.57
C ARG A 55 -6.80 16.11 -3.51
N ILE A 56 -6.21 17.20 -4.03
CA ILE A 56 -5.03 17.14 -4.90
C ILE A 56 -3.83 16.53 -4.16
N GLU A 57 -3.58 16.92 -2.91
CA GLU A 57 -2.51 16.35 -2.07
C GLU A 57 -2.71 14.85 -1.82
N LEU A 58 -3.93 14.44 -1.49
CA LEU A 58 -4.26 13.04 -1.26
C LEU A 58 -4.11 12.21 -2.53
N ALA A 59 -4.53 12.72 -3.69
CA ALA A 59 -4.34 12.06 -4.97
C ALA A 59 -2.84 11.87 -5.28
N LYS A 60 -2.00 12.89 -5.06
CA LYS A 60 -0.54 12.77 -5.19
C LYS A 60 0.05 11.72 -4.24
N THR A 61 -0.46 11.65 -3.02
CA THR A 61 -0.01 10.66 -2.03
C THR A 61 -0.39 9.25 -2.46
N ALA A 62 -1.61 9.04 -2.95
CA ALA A 62 -2.05 7.75 -3.49
C ALA A 62 -1.20 7.30 -4.68
N SER A 63 -0.93 8.21 -5.62
CA SER A 63 -0.07 7.95 -6.78
C SER A 63 1.36 7.55 -6.35
N ARG A 64 1.93 8.22 -5.35
CA ARG A 64 3.25 7.89 -4.79
C ARG A 64 3.27 6.49 -4.17
N TYR A 65 2.22 6.11 -3.45
CA TYR A 65 2.11 4.74 -2.89
C TYR A 65 2.03 3.69 -3.99
N ALA A 66 1.30 3.97 -5.05
CA ALA A 66 1.22 3.06 -6.20
C ALA A 66 2.59 2.89 -6.88
N GLU A 67 3.34 3.99 -7.09
CA GLU A 67 4.69 3.91 -7.66
C GLU A 67 5.65 3.10 -6.77
N ASN A 68 5.66 3.34 -5.46
CA ASN A 68 6.47 2.57 -4.53
C ASN A 68 6.11 1.07 -4.56
N SER A 69 4.83 0.75 -4.66
CA SER A 69 4.35 -0.63 -4.77
C SER A 69 4.84 -1.28 -6.07
N LYS A 70 4.77 -0.57 -7.21
CA LYS A 70 5.29 -1.06 -8.49
C LYS A 70 6.80 -1.30 -8.45
N VAL A 71 7.56 -0.42 -7.78
CA VAL A 71 9.01 -0.62 -7.57
C VAL A 71 9.25 -1.89 -6.76
N SER A 72 8.52 -2.12 -5.68
CA SER A 72 8.64 -3.34 -4.87
C SER A 72 8.35 -4.60 -5.68
N VAL A 73 7.29 -4.59 -6.50
CA VAL A 73 6.95 -5.71 -7.39
C VAL A 73 8.07 -5.99 -8.40
N ARG A 74 8.67 -4.93 -8.98
CA ARG A 74 9.81 -5.10 -9.91
C ARG A 74 11.03 -5.69 -9.22
N ASN A 75 11.30 -5.31 -7.96
CA ASN A 75 12.39 -5.87 -7.18
C ASN A 75 12.15 -7.37 -6.91
N VAL A 76 10.95 -7.75 -6.46
CA VAL A 76 10.58 -9.16 -6.27
C VAL A 76 10.71 -9.97 -7.57
N ARG A 77 10.28 -9.40 -8.72
CA ARG A 77 10.50 -10.01 -10.01
C ARG A 77 11.99 -10.24 -10.28
N GLN A 78 12.82 -9.24 -10.03
CA GLN A 78 14.26 -9.34 -10.26
C GLN A 78 14.89 -10.44 -9.41
N ASP A 79 14.48 -10.54 -8.15
CA ASP A 79 14.94 -11.60 -7.24
C ASP A 79 14.50 -12.97 -7.74
N GLY A 80 13.26 -13.11 -8.18
CA GLY A 80 12.75 -14.34 -8.79
C GLY A 80 13.54 -14.76 -10.03
N MET A 81 13.85 -13.81 -10.92
CA MET A 81 14.67 -14.06 -12.12
C MET A 81 16.11 -14.47 -11.77
N ASN A 82 16.69 -13.87 -10.74
CA ASN A 82 18.04 -14.24 -10.28
C ASN A 82 18.05 -15.65 -9.69
N ILE A 83 17.04 -16.04 -8.92
CA ILE A 83 16.88 -17.40 -8.39
C ILE A 83 16.74 -18.40 -9.55
N LEU A 84 15.88 -18.09 -10.51
CA LEU A 84 15.65 -18.96 -11.66
C LEU A 84 16.94 -19.16 -12.48
N LYS A 85 17.71 -18.10 -12.71
CA LYS A 85 18.99 -18.16 -13.40
C LYS A 85 20.00 -19.04 -12.65
N ARG A 86 20.08 -18.93 -11.34
CA ARG A 86 20.96 -19.76 -10.51
C ARG A 86 20.60 -21.25 -10.63
N LEU A 87 19.31 -21.58 -10.46
CA LEU A 87 18.82 -22.95 -10.56
C LEU A 87 19.05 -23.56 -11.96
N HIS A 88 18.95 -22.74 -12.99
CA HIS A 88 19.28 -23.16 -14.35
C HIS A 88 20.77 -23.48 -14.51
N GLN A 89 21.66 -22.66 -13.95
CA GLN A 89 23.10 -22.91 -13.95
C GLN A 89 23.49 -24.19 -13.17
N GLU A 90 22.69 -24.57 -12.18
CA GLU A 90 22.84 -25.83 -11.43
C GLU A 90 22.21 -27.04 -12.16
N ASN A 91 21.80 -26.88 -13.43
CA ASN A 91 21.12 -27.88 -14.26
C ASN A 91 19.82 -28.45 -13.65
N SER A 92 19.12 -27.63 -12.83
CA SER A 92 17.84 -28.01 -12.24
C SER A 92 16.68 -27.95 -13.24
N TYR A 93 16.85 -27.24 -14.35
CA TYR A 93 15.86 -27.04 -15.41
C TYR A 93 16.51 -27.09 -16.79
N THR A 94 15.75 -27.55 -17.79
CA THR A 94 16.09 -27.42 -19.20
C THR A 94 15.95 -25.98 -19.70
N ASP A 95 16.51 -25.66 -20.86
CA ASP A 95 16.38 -24.33 -21.48
C ASP A 95 14.92 -23.94 -21.72
N ASP A 96 14.09 -24.89 -22.13
CA ASP A 96 12.67 -24.66 -22.40
C ASP A 96 11.89 -24.41 -21.10
N GLU A 97 12.13 -25.19 -20.06
CA GLU A 97 11.51 -24.98 -18.74
C GLU A 97 11.95 -23.65 -18.13
N HIS A 98 13.22 -23.28 -18.26
CA HIS A 98 13.73 -21.99 -17.83
C HIS A 98 12.98 -20.83 -18.50
N ARG A 99 12.80 -20.91 -19.83
CA ARG A 99 12.07 -19.90 -20.60
C ARG A 99 10.62 -19.82 -20.16
N GLU A 100 9.93 -20.96 -20.03
CA GLU A 100 8.54 -21.01 -19.58
C GLU A 100 8.36 -20.38 -18.20
N LEU A 101 9.24 -20.69 -17.24
CA LEU A 101 9.20 -20.12 -15.89
C LEU A 101 9.49 -18.63 -15.88
N ALA A 102 10.44 -18.16 -16.69
CA ALA A 102 10.73 -16.73 -16.85
C ALA A 102 9.52 -15.97 -17.40
N ASP A 103 8.84 -16.52 -18.42
CA ASP A 103 7.62 -15.94 -18.98
C ASP A 103 6.48 -15.91 -17.93
N LYS A 104 6.33 -16.96 -17.14
CA LYS A 104 5.34 -16.97 -16.03
C LYS A 104 5.60 -15.87 -15.00
N ILE A 105 6.86 -15.70 -14.58
CA ILE A 105 7.25 -14.62 -13.65
C ILE A 105 6.93 -13.25 -14.26
N GLN A 106 7.25 -13.04 -15.53
CA GLN A 106 7.01 -11.78 -16.22
C GLN A 106 5.51 -11.50 -16.37
N ASN A 107 4.72 -12.49 -16.76
CA ASN A 107 3.27 -12.36 -16.93
C ASN A 107 2.58 -12.04 -15.59
N LEU A 108 2.92 -12.75 -14.53
CA LEU A 108 2.41 -12.48 -13.19
C LEU A 108 2.77 -11.06 -12.72
N THR A 109 4.01 -10.63 -12.99
CA THR A 109 4.45 -9.26 -12.68
C THR A 109 3.60 -8.23 -13.42
N ASN A 110 3.33 -8.43 -14.71
CA ASN A 110 2.52 -7.53 -15.52
C ASN A 110 1.08 -7.44 -15.00
N GLU A 111 0.47 -8.56 -14.61
CA GLU A 111 -0.87 -8.62 -14.03
C GLU A 111 -0.94 -7.83 -12.71
N VAL A 112 0.02 -8.01 -11.82
CA VAL A 112 0.07 -7.31 -10.54
C VAL A 112 0.26 -5.81 -10.75
N ILE A 113 1.18 -5.39 -11.63
CA ILE A 113 1.39 -3.98 -11.97
C ILE A 113 0.10 -3.35 -12.52
N LYS A 114 -0.57 -4.03 -13.45
CA LYS A 114 -1.86 -3.57 -14.01
C LYS A 114 -2.92 -3.43 -12.93
N SER A 115 -3.00 -4.37 -11.98
CA SER A 115 -3.90 -4.27 -10.83
C SER A 115 -3.61 -3.02 -9.98
N ILE A 116 -2.34 -2.75 -9.69
CA ILE A 116 -1.93 -1.56 -8.93
C ILE A 116 -2.34 -0.28 -9.67
N GLU A 117 -2.11 -0.20 -10.98
CA GLU A 117 -2.48 0.95 -11.80
C GLU A 117 -4.00 1.18 -11.82
N THR A 118 -4.78 0.12 -11.96
CA THR A 118 -6.24 0.20 -11.93
C THR A 118 -6.74 0.68 -10.56
N LEU A 119 -6.21 0.13 -9.47
CA LEU A 119 -6.57 0.54 -8.11
C LEU A 119 -6.20 2.01 -7.85
N SER A 120 -5.01 2.43 -8.29
CA SER A 120 -4.55 3.82 -8.16
C SER A 120 -5.46 4.79 -8.91
N SER A 121 -5.75 4.49 -10.17
CA SER A 121 -6.62 5.32 -11.01
C SER A 121 -8.03 5.47 -10.42
N ASN A 122 -8.63 4.35 -10.00
CA ASN A 122 -9.94 4.37 -9.37
C ASN A 122 -9.93 5.20 -8.07
N LYS A 123 -8.86 5.05 -7.27
CA LYS A 123 -8.73 5.80 -6.01
C LYS A 123 -8.52 7.29 -6.23
N GLU A 124 -7.75 7.66 -7.23
CA GLU A 124 -7.58 9.06 -7.61
C GLU A 124 -8.89 9.70 -8.08
N GLU A 125 -9.69 8.95 -8.84
CA GLU A 125 -11.02 9.41 -9.26
C GLU A 125 -11.97 9.58 -8.06
N GLU A 126 -11.98 8.62 -7.13
CA GLU A 126 -12.78 8.72 -5.90
C GLU A 126 -12.40 9.94 -5.06
N ILE A 127 -11.11 10.21 -4.92
CA ILE A 127 -10.60 11.36 -4.16
C ILE A 127 -11.01 12.69 -4.82
N LYS A 128 -11.04 12.75 -6.16
CA LYS A 128 -11.38 13.94 -6.92
C LYS A 128 -12.89 14.19 -7.04
N LYS A 129 -13.72 13.16 -6.84
CA LYS A 129 -15.18 13.35 -6.85
C LYS A 129 -15.64 14.23 -5.70
N ILE A 130 -16.48 15.21 -6.01
CA ILE A 130 -17.14 16.11 -5.07
C ILE A 130 -18.39 15.41 -4.51
#